data_79031515edebad3b33bab40efc275fd7
#
_entry.id   79031515edebad3b33bab40efc275fd7
#
_cell.length_a   1.000
_cell.length_b   1.000
_cell.length_c   1.000
_cell.angle_alpha   90.00
_cell.angle_beta   90.00
_cell.angle_gamma   90.00
#
_symmetry.space_group_name_H-M   'P 1'
#
loop_
_entity.id
_entity.type
_entity.pdbx_description
1 polymer ?
#
loop_
_entity_poly.entity_id
_entity_poly.type
_entity_poly.pdbx_seq_one_letter_code
_entity_poly.pdbx_strand_id
1 'polypeptide(L)'
;RVMKGQILAGGYSTQKGELALGRNLKVAFMPWKGYNFEDAIVISERIQREDIFTSVHVDEYIMEVRDTKRGVEELTSDIPNVSEDATKDLDANGIIRIGAKVTPGDILIGKITPKGESDPSPEEKLLRAIFGDKAGDVKDASLKAQPSLHGVVIDTKLYSHLQKDGKRNRAQEKAQMEQLDADYAQQMAELTKTRVAKL
;
A
#
# COMPACT_ATOMS: atom_id res chain seq x y z
N ARG A 1 4.68 -8.63 34.15
CA ARG A 1 5.86 -9.24 34.79
C ARG A 1 6.70 -9.90 33.70
N VAL A 2 8.02 -9.72 33.77
CA VAL A 2 8.98 -10.36 32.86
C VAL A 2 10.04 -11.08 33.70
N MET A 3 10.62 -12.15 33.17
CA MET A 3 11.66 -12.92 33.82
C MET A 3 13.02 -12.64 33.17
N LYS A 4 14.09 -12.87 33.90
CA LYS A 4 15.46 -12.76 33.37
C LYS A 4 15.65 -13.76 32.21
N GLY A 5 16.11 -13.28 31.05
CA GLY A 5 16.30 -14.07 29.84
C GLY A 5 15.06 -14.27 28.98
N GLN A 6 13.92 -13.70 29.36
CA GLN A 6 12.71 -13.74 28.54
C GLN A 6 12.87 -12.82 27.33
N ILE A 7 12.51 -13.32 26.14
CA ILE A 7 12.45 -12.52 24.90
C ILE A 7 11.27 -11.56 25.03
N LEU A 8 11.51 -10.25 24.89
CA LEU A 8 10.49 -9.22 24.99
C LEU A 8 9.89 -8.83 23.62
N ALA A 9 10.69 -8.91 22.58
CA ALA A 9 10.27 -8.64 21.22
C ALA A 9 11.08 -9.48 20.24
N GLY A 10 10.47 -9.85 19.13
CA GLY A 10 11.12 -10.59 18.04
C GLY A 10 10.55 -10.11 16.70
N GLY A 11 11.38 -10.07 15.68
CA GLY A 11 10.97 -9.78 14.30
C GLY A 11 10.61 -11.05 13.53
N TYR A 12 10.10 -10.89 12.32
CA TYR A 12 9.75 -11.99 11.42
C TYR A 12 10.94 -12.89 11.03
N SER A 13 12.16 -12.34 11.06
CA SER A 13 13.39 -13.04 10.73
C SER A 13 14.15 -13.52 11.97
N THR A 14 13.46 -13.70 13.10
CA THR A 14 14.07 -14.17 14.34
C THR A 14 13.39 -15.43 14.86
N GLN A 15 14.18 -16.34 15.44
CA GLN A 15 13.70 -17.53 16.11
C GLN A 15 14.44 -17.70 17.44
N LYS A 16 13.68 -17.80 18.54
CA LYS A 16 14.22 -17.95 19.90
C LYS A 16 15.24 -16.85 20.29
N GLY A 17 15.06 -15.63 19.77
CA GLY A 17 15.96 -14.50 20.03
C GLY A 17 17.20 -14.44 19.15
N GLU A 18 17.38 -15.36 18.22
CA GLU A 18 18.48 -15.39 17.26
C GLU A 18 18.00 -15.02 15.85
N LEU A 19 18.90 -14.45 15.03
CA LEU A 19 18.62 -14.13 13.65
C LEU A 19 18.45 -15.39 12.82
N ALA A 20 17.33 -15.52 12.10
CA ALA A 20 16.95 -16.65 11.27
C ALA A 20 16.44 -16.19 9.90
N LEU A 21 17.34 -15.63 9.08
CA LEU A 21 17.03 -15.09 7.75
C LEU A 21 16.86 -16.14 6.65
N GLY A 22 17.12 -17.40 6.93
CA GLY A 22 17.04 -18.46 5.94
C GLY A 22 16.78 -19.81 6.56
N ARG A 23 17.12 -20.84 5.83
CA ARG A 23 17.00 -22.25 6.23
C ARG A 23 18.34 -22.96 6.11
N ASN A 24 18.62 -23.84 7.06
CA ASN A 24 19.75 -24.74 6.98
C ASN A 24 19.40 -25.91 6.06
N LEU A 25 20.26 -26.12 5.06
CA LEU A 25 20.11 -27.21 4.10
C LEU A 25 21.33 -28.14 4.18
N LYS A 26 21.12 -29.41 3.83
CA LYS A 26 22.22 -30.33 3.59
C LYS A 26 22.82 -30.04 2.22
N VAL A 27 24.13 -29.84 2.18
CA VAL A 27 24.90 -29.52 0.96
C VAL A 27 25.94 -30.60 0.73
N ALA A 28 26.08 -31.04 -0.51
CA ALA A 28 27.16 -31.92 -0.95
C ALA A 28 28.12 -31.11 -1.84
N PHE A 29 29.41 -31.08 -1.50
CA PHE A 29 30.47 -30.46 -2.30
C PHE A 29 31.08 -31.51 -3.21
N MET A 30 30.54 -31.65 -4.41
CA MET A 30 31.00 -32.64 -5.40
C MET A 30 30.61 -32.23 -6.81
N PRO A 31 31.37 -32.64 -7.84
CA PRO A 31 30.92 -32.51 -9.23
C PRO A 31 29.65 -33.34 -9.46
N TRP A 32 28.66 -32.77 -10.11
CA TRP A 32 27.41 -33.47 -10.42
C TRP A 32 27.09 -33.41 -11.92
N LYS A 33 27.55 -34.40 -12.67
CA LYS A 33 27.25 -34.56 -14.11
C LYS A 33 27.53 -33.31 -14.97
N GLY A 34 28.40 -32.40 -14.50
CA GLY A 34 28.72 -31.15 -15.15
C GLY A 34 27.72 -30.01 -14.92
N TYR A 35 26.59 -30.25 -14.27
CA TYR A 35 25.54 -29.24 -14.06
C TYR A 35 25.90 -28.17 -13.03
N ASN A 36 26.90 -28.43 -12.20
CA ASN A 36 27.42 -27.48 -11.21
C ASN A 36 28.81 -26.96 -11.58
N PHE A 37 29.12 -26.86 -12.89
CA PHE A 37 30.36 -26.29 -13.38
C PHE A 37 30.44 -24.80 -13.04
N GLU A 38 31.63 -24.34 -12.62
CA GLU A 38 31.92 -22.98 -12.14
C GLU A 38 31.00 -22.60 -10.94
N ASP A 39 30.23 -21.51 -11.06
CA ASP A 39 29.37 -20.97 -10.02
C ASP A 39 27.95 -21.57 -10.02
N ALA A 40 27.69 -22.55 -10.86
CA ALA A 40 26.38 -23.20 -10.94
C ALA A 40 26.12 -24.09 -9.72
N ILE A 41 24.90 -24.03 -9.19
CA ILE A 41 24.45 -24.80 -8.05
C ILE A 41 23.23 -25.63 -8.47
N VAL A 42 23.31 -26.94 -8.23
CA VAL A 42 22.16 -27.83 -8.41
C VAL A 42 21.35 -27.86 -7.13
N ILE A 43 20.08 -27.55 -7.21
CA ILE A 43 19.15 -27.54 -6.07
C ILE A 43 18.12 -28.64 -6.22
N SER A 44 17.62 -29.14 -5.10
CA SER A 44 16.50 -30.08 -5.07
C SER A 44 15.20 -29.35 -5.43
N GLU A 45 14.35 -29.95 -6.24
CA GLU A 45 12.99 -29.47 -6.56
C GLU A 45 12.14 -29.24 -5.30
N ARG A 46 12.43 -29.96 -4.23
CA ARG A 46 11.82 -29.77 -2.93
C ARG A 46 11.90 -28.32 -2.42
N ILE A 47 13.00 -27.62 -2.69
CA ILE A 47 13.22 -26.24 -2.27
C ILE A 47 12.18 -25.32 -2.90
N GLN A 48 11.87 -25.52 -4.19
CA GLN A 48 10.85 -24.78 -4.90
C GLN A 48 9.45 -25.18 -4.44
N ARG A 49 9.17 -26.47 -4.38
CA ARG A 49 7.83 -26.98 -4.05
C ARG A 49 7.38 -26.65 -2.64
N GLU A 50 8.31 -26.64 -1.67
CA GLU A 50 8.02 -26.32 -0.27
C GLU A 50 8.30 -24.87 0.09
N ASP A 51 8.59 -24.00 -0.90
CA ASP A 51 8.88 -22.56 -0.71
C ASP A 51 9.92 -22.28 0.38
N ILE A 52 10.98 -23.11 0.44
CA ILE A 52 11.96 -23.07 1.54
C ILE A 52 12.72 -21.74 1.58
N PHE A 53 13.02 -21.17 0.42
CA PHE A 53 13.74 -19.89 0.28
C PHE A 53 12.83 -18.73 -0.15
N THR A 54 11.54 -18.95 -0.19
CA THR A 54 10.56 -17.92 -0.54
C THR A 54 10.47 -16.91 0.60
N SER A 55 10.60 -15.63 0.29
CA SER A 55 10.43 -14.52 1.23
C SER A 55 9.26 -13.63 0.80
N VAL A 56 8.56 -13.09 1.79
CA VAL A 56 7.52 -12.09 1.60
C VAL A 56 8.03 -10.79 2.18
N HIS A 57 8.05 -9.75 1.35
CA HIS A 57 8.43 -8.40 1.76
C HIS A 57 7.18 -7.53 1.75
N VAL A 58 7.03 -6.70 2.78
CA VAL A 58 5.93 -5.75 2.91
C VAL A 58 6.53 -4.36 2.96
N ASP A 59 6.23 -3.57 1.94
CA ASP A 59 6.67 -2.19 1.82
C ASP A 59 5.50 -1.26 2.15
N GLU A 60 5.76 -0.23 2.94
CA GLU A 60 4.78 0.76 3.34
C GLU A 60 5.02 2.08 2.59
N TYR A 61 3.98 2.60 1.96
CA TYR A 61 3.98 3.86 1.24
C TYR A 61 3.07 4.85 1.94
N ILE A 62 3.63 5.97 2.40
CA ILE A 62 2.91 6.97 3.17
C ILE A 62 2.84 8.26 2.37
N MET A 63 1.67 8.88 2.35
CA MET A 63 1.43 10.19 1.76
C MET A 63 0.73 11.09 2.77
N GLU A 64 1.20 12.32 2.88
CA GLU A 64 0.54 13.35 3.67
C GLU A 64 -0.15 14.38 2.77
N VAL A 65 -1.31 14.82 3.19
CA VAL A 65 -2.04 15.95 2.60
C VAL A 65 -1.79 17.17 3.48
N ARG A 66 -1.36 18.25 2.88
CA ARG A 66 -0.95 19.47 3.58
C ARG A 66 -1.76 20.68 3.12
N ASP A 67 -1.97 21.60 4.06
CA ASP A 67 -2.45 22.92 3.73
C ASP A 67 -1.27 23.75 3.21
N THR A 68 -1.37 24.20 1.96
CA THR A 68 -0.36 25.06 1.36
C THR A 68 -0.85 26.50 1.30
N LYS A 69 0.07 27.47 1.15
CA LYS A 69 -0.29 28.88 0.94
C LYS A 69 -1.14 29.12 -0.31
N ARG A 70 -1.19 28.15 -1.22
CA ARG A 70 -1.91 28.22 -2.52
C ARG A 70 -3.24 27.47 -2.49
N GLY A 71 -3.59 26.86 -1.37
CA GLY A 71 -4.78 26.03 -1.15
C GLY A 71 -4.46 24.69 -0.53
N VAL A 72 -5.49 23.96 -0.19
CA VAL A 72 -5.41 22.62 0.41
C VAL A 72 -5.10 21.60 -0.68
N GLU A 73 -4.16 20.71 -0.46
CA GLU A 73 -3.98 19.51 -1.30
C GLU A 73 -5.18 18.58 -1.15
N GLU A 74 -5.52 17.87 -2.19
CA GLU A 74 -6.68 16.98 -2.21
C GLU A 74 -6.28 15.58 -2.69
N LEU A 75 -6.81 14.55 -2.02
CA LEU A 75 -6.74 13.18 -2.50
C LEU A 75 -7.90 12.93 -3.45
N THR A 76 -7.61 12.47 -4.65
CA THR A 76 -8.62 12.23 -5.68
C THR A 76 -8.14 11.22 -6.72
N SER A 77 -9.06 10.50 -7.32
CA SER A 77 -8.83 9.70 -8.53
C SER A 77 -8.86 10.52 -9.82
N ASP A 78 -9.42 11.74 -9.77
CA ASP A 78 -9.51 12.67 -10.90
C ASP A 78 -8.20 13.47 -11.02
N ILE A 79 -7.21 12.89 -11.67
CA ILE A 79 -5.86 13.43 -11.81
C ILE A 79 -5.70 13.98 -13.24
N PRO A 80 -5.32 15.24 -13.42
CA PRO A 80 -5.16 15.82 -14.75
C PRO A 80 -4.02 15.15 -15.53
N ASN A 81 -4.21 14.98 -16.84
CA ASN A 81 -3.24 14.39 -17.77
C ASN A 81 -2.85 12.94 -17.50
N VAL A 82 -3.72 12.18 -16.84
CA VAL A 82 -3.56 10.74 -16.57
C VAL A 82 -4.66 9.99 -17.31
N SER A 83 -4.32 8.83 -17.88
CA SER A 83 -5.30 7.98 -18.56
C SER A 83 -6.21 7.28 -17.55
N GLU A 84 -7.44 6.97 -17.96
CA GLU A 84 -8.40 6.21 -17.14
C GLU A 84 -7.86 4.83 -16.74
N ASP A 85 -7.04 4.22 -17.60
CA ASP A 85 -6.41 2.93 -17.29
C ASP A 85 -5.47 2.99 -16.09
N ALA A 86 -4.77 4.12 -15.91
CA ALA A 86 -3.85 4.30 -14.78
C ALA A 86 -4.56 4.61 -13.45
N THR A 87 -5.82 5.03 -13.51
CA THR A 87 -6.65 5.36 -12.33
C THR A 87 -7.73 4.32 -12.02
N LYS A 88 -7.87 3.29 -12.85
CA LYS A 88 -8.94 2.26 -12.73
C LYS A 88 -8.96 1.51 -11.40
N ASP A 89 -7.82 1.37 -10.76
CA ASP A 89 -7.67 0.67 -9.48
C ASP A 89 -7.72 1.61 -8.26
N LEU A 90 -7.97 2.91 -8.48
CA LEU A 90 -8.16 3.90 -7.42
C LEU A 90 -9.61 3.94 -6.94
N ASP A 91 -9.80 4.13 -5.66
CA ASP A 91 -11.11 4.39 -5.05
C ASP A 91 -11.52 5.87 -5.20
N ALA A 92 -12.69 6.24 -4.67
CA ALA A 92 -13.19 7.62 -4.68
C ALA A 92 -12.27 8.61 -3.92
N ASN A 93 -11.47 8.12 -2.99
CA ASN A 93 -10.48 8.91 -2.24
C ASN A 93 -9.10 8.93 -2.93
N GLY A 94 -8.99 8.40 -4.14
CA GLY A 94 -7.72 8.32 -4.85
C GLY A 94 -6.73 7.31 -4.30
N ILE A 95 -7.17 6.35 -3.48
CA ILE A 95 -6.31 5.32 -2.90
C ILE A 95 -6.49 4.03 -3.67
N ILE A 96 -5.41 3.31 -3.95
CA ILE A 96 -5.46 2.04 -4.67
C ILE A 96 -6.20 0.98 -3.83
N ARG A 97 -7.08 0.20 -4.49
CA ARG A 97 -7.88 -0.83 -3.83
C ARG A 97 -7.03 -2.00 -3.33
N ILE A 98 -7.45 -2.63 -2.26
CA ILE A 98 -6.85 -3.87 -1.74
C ILE A 98 -7.01 -4.99 -2.78
N GLY A 99 -5.94 -5.78 -2.97
CA GLY A 99 -5.88 -6.86 -3.95
C GLY A 99 -5.48 -6.42 -5.36
N ALA A 100 -5.30 -5.13 -5.63
CA ALA A 100 -4.80 -4.64 -6.90
C ALA A 100 -3.34 -5.10 -7.12
N LYS A 101 -3.03 -5.51 -8.35
CA LYS A 101 -1.65 -5.78 -8.77
C LYS A 101 -0.99 -4.47 -9.14
N VAL A 102 0.18 -4.23 -8.57
CA VAL A 102 0.97 -3.01 -8.80
C VAL A 102 2.13 -3.33 -9.73
N THR A 103 2.30 -2.47 -10.72
CA THR A 103 3.43 -2.48 -11.65
C THR A 103 4.13 -1.12 -11.64
N PRO A 104 5.39 -1.03 -12.09
CA PRO A 104 6.11 0.22 -12.14
C PRO A 104 5.36 1.32 -12.89
N GLY A 105 5.21 2.49 -12.27
CA GLY A 105 4.51 3.63 -12.82
C GLY A 105 3.04 3.74 -12.47
N ASP A 106 2.42 2.69 -11.90
CA ASP A 106 1.04 2.76 -11.42
C ASP A 106 0.89 3.77 -10.29
N ILE A 107 -0.28 4.38 -10.19
CA ILE A 107 -0.59 5.34 -9.14
C ILE A 107 -1.06 4.58 -7.90
N LEU A 108 -0.34 4.75 -6.78
CA LEU A 108 -0.70 4.17 -5.50
C LEU A 108 -1.67 5.07 -4.73
N ILE A 109 -1.40 6.38 -4.74
CA ILE A 109 -2.23 7.39 -4.08
C ILE A 109 -2.31 8.60 -5.00
N GLY A 110 -3.50 8.91 -5.47
CA GLY A 110 -3.79 10.10 -6.27
C GLY A 110 -3.86 11.34 -5.40
N LYS A 111 -3.04 12.34 -5.71
CA LYS A 111 -3.02 13.63 -5.02
C LYS A 111 -2.84 14.76 -6.03
N ILE A 112 -3.60 15.83 -5.84
CA ILE A 112 -3.46 17.05 -6.59
C ILE A 112 -3.08 18.20 -5.66
N THR A 113 -2.24 19.08 -6.17
CA THR A 113 -1.82 20.30 -5.45
C THR A 113 -2.25 21.52 -6.27
N PRO A 114 -2.92 22.54 -5.67
CA PRO A 114 -3.30 23.74 -6.37
C PRO A 114 -2.09 24.48 -6.91
N LYS A 115 -2.14 24.92 -8.17
CA LYS A 115 -1.21 25.90 -8.72
C LYS A 115 -1.60 27.28 -8.20
N GLY A 116 -0.61 28.10 -7.82
CA GLY A 116 -0.89 29.50 -7.45
C GLY A 116 -1.45 30.28 -8.64
N GLU A 117 -2.17 31.35 -8.34
CA GLU A 117 -2.63 32.30 -9.33
C GLU A 117 -1.43 32.86 -10.12
N SER A 118 -1.25 32.40 -11.34
CA SER A 118 -0.39 32.97 -12.36
C SER A 118 -1.24 33.10 -13.63
N ASP A 119 -1.00 34.14 -14.41
CA ASP A 119 -1.67 34.26 -15.70
C ASP A 119 -1.38 32.99 -16.52
N PRO A 120 -2.43 32.28 -16.95
CA PRO A 120 -2.25 31.01 -17.66
C PRO A 120 -1.53 31.24 -18.99
N SER A 121 -0.49 30.42 -19.24
CA SER A 121 0.21 30.42 -20.52
C SER A 121 -0.75 30.04 -21.66
N PRO A 122 -0.43 30.40 -22.93
CA PRO A 122 -1.26 30.00 -24.08
C PRO A 122 -1.49 28.48 -24.14
N GLU A 123 -0.51 27.70 -23.72
CA GLU A 123 -0.57 26.23 -23.67
C GLU A 123 -1.52 25.74 -22.56
N GLU A 124 -1.50 26.38 -21.40
CA GLU A 124 -2.45 26.10 -20.31
C GLU A 124 -3.89 26.49 -20.66
N LYS A 125 -4.10 27.59 -21.41
CA LYS A 125 -5.41 27.92 -21.94
C LYS A 125 -5.95 26.89 -22.90
N LEU A 126 -5.07 26.32 -23.73
CA LEU A 126 -5.43 25.24 -24.64
C LEU A 126 -5.78 23.94 -23.87
N LEU A 127 -4.99 23.60 -22.85
CA LEU A 127 -5.26 22.44 -21.98
C LEU A 127 -6.59 22.58 -21.21
N ARG A 128 -6.91 23.77 -20.72
CA ARG A 128 -8.22 24.04 -20.10
C ARG A 128 -9.38 23.85 -21.09
N ALA A 129 -9.20 24.28 -22.32
CA ALA A 129 -10.22 24.14 -23.36
C ALA A 129 -10.48 22.67 -23.76
N ILE A 130 -9.46 21.80 -23.68
CA ILE A 130 -9.55 20.40 -24.07
C ILE A 130 -9.97 19.49 -22.90
N PHE A 131 -9.40 19.72 -21.72
CA PHE A 131 -9.54 18.82 -20.55
C PHE A 131 -10.37 19.44 -19.39
N GLY A 132 -10.96 20.62 -19.59
CA GLY A 132 -11.76 21.32 -18.59
C GLY A 132 -10.94 22.21 -17.63
N ASP A 133 -11.65 23.01 -16.83
CA ASP A 133 -11.06 24.05 -15.99
C ASP A 133 -10.08 23.51 -14.92
N LYS A 134 -10.32 22.31 -14.42
CA LYS A 134 -9.44 21.66 -13.41
C LYS A 134 -8.03 21.37 -13.92
N ALA A 135 -7.84 21.09 -15.22
CA ALA A 135 -6.56 20.74 -15.79
C ALA A 135 -5.50 21.86 -15.74
N GLY A 136 -5.94 23.12 -15.62
CA GLY A 136 -5.05 24.29 -15.54
C GLY A 136 -4.68 24.71 -14.11
N ASP A 137 -5.51 24.39 -13.13
CA ASP A 137 -5.42 24.98 -11.78
C ASP A 137 -4.71 24.07 -10.77
N VAL A 138 -4.50 22.81 -11.11
CA VAL A 138 -3.88 21.82 -10.22
C VAL A 138 -2.70 21.12 -10.89
N LYS A 139 -1.78 20.65 -10.07
CA LYS A 139 -0.63 19.85 -10.47
C LYS A 139 -0.74 18.46 -9.87
N ASP A 140 -0.43 17.44 -10.69
CA ASP A 140 -0.27 16.05 -10.21
C ASP A 140 0.88 15.96 -9.20
N ALA A 141 0.55 15.51 -8.00
CA ALA A 141 1.47 15.24 -6.90
C ALA A 141 1.27 13.80 -6.36
N SER A 142 0.75 12.92 -7.19
CA SER A 142 0.43 11.54 -6.85
C SER A 142 1.65 10.73 -6.53
N LEU A 143 1.49 9.76 -5.64
CA LEU A 143 2.51 8.76 -5.32
C LEU A 143 2.42 7.63 -6.34
N LYS A 144 3.49 7.47 -7.12
CA LYS A 144 3.58 6.43 -8.15
C LYS A 144 4.50 5.31 -7.71
N ALA A 145 4.21 4.11 -8.19
CA ALA A 145 5.04 2.93 -7.98
C ALA A 145 6.44 3.12 -8.55
N GLN A 146 7.45 2.80 -7.76
CA GLN A 146 8.86 2.88 -8.17
C GLN A 146 9.18 1.86 -9.28
N PRO A 147 10.25 2.07 -10.08
CA PRO A 147 10.57 1.18 -11.20
C PRO A 147 10.83 -0.28 -10.83
N SER A 148 11.18 -0.56 -9.57
CA SER A 148 11.43 -1.93 -9.07
C SER A 148 10.23 -2.56 -8.37
N LEU A 149 9.12 -1.82 -8.22
CA LEU A 149 7.97 -2.28 -7.46
C LEU A 149 7.07 -3.18 -8.30
N HIS A 150 6.98 -4.44 -7.88
CA HIS A 150 6.00 -5.40 -8.36
C HIS A 150 5.38 -6.08 -7.16
N GLY A 151 4.07 -5.99 -7.01
CA GLY A 151 3.43 -6.55 -5.82
C GLY A 151 1.91 -6.54 -5.89
N VAL A 152 1.32 -6.81 -4.75
CA VAL A 152 -0.14 -6.77 -4.56
C VAL A 152 -0.43 -5.95 -3.31
N VAL A 153 -1.41 -5.07 -3.39
CA VAL A 153 -1.85 -4.27 -2.25
C VAL A 153 -2.54 -5.17 -1.22
N ILE A 154 -2.01 -5.20 0.00
CA ILE A 154 -2.55 -6.03 1.08
C ILE A 154 -3.43 -5.25 2.05
N ASP A 155 -3.14 -3.98 2.27
CA ASP A 155 -3.92 -3.13 3.18
C ASP A 155 -3.80 -1.66 2.80
N THR A 156 -4.81 -0.86 3.13
CA THR A 156 -4.83 0.59 2.94
C THR A 156 -5.44 1.25 4.16
N LYS A 157 -4.89 2.38 4.59
CA LYS A 157 -5.38 3.13 5.75
C LYS A 157 -5.45 4.61 5.43
N LEU A 158 -6.61 5.20 5.62
CA LEU A 158 -6.82 6.63 5.50
C LEU A 158 -7.05 7.22 6.89
N TYR A 159 -6.19 8.16 7.27
CA TYR A 159 -6.34 8.92 8.51
C TYR A 159 -6.74 10.35 8.18
N SER A 160 -7.79 10.85 8.80
CA SER A 160 -8.21 12.24 8.65
C SER A 160 -8.29 12.92 10.02
N HIS A 161 -7.84 14.17 10.07
CA HIS A 161 -8.08 15.04 11.22
C HIS A 161 -9.38 15.81 11.00
N LEU A 162 -10.27 15.78 11.98
CA LEU A 162 -11.44 16.65 12.00
C LEU A 162 -10.99 18.10 12.08
N GLN A 163 -11.23 18.88 11.03
CA GLN A 163 -11.06 20.32 11.09
C GLN A 163 -12.03 20.92 12.12
N LYS A 164 -11.51 21.77 13.00
CA LYS A 164 -12.30 22.36 14.11
C LYS A 164 -13.43 23.29 13.66
N ASP A 165 -13.43 23.71 12.39
CA ASP A 165 -14.35 24.72 11.85
C ASP A 165 -15.60 24.14 11.14
N GLY A 166 -15.69 22.83 10.97
CA GLY A 166 -16.90 22.17 10.46
C GLY A 166 -17.96 22.09 11.54
N LYS A 167 -19.17 22.56 11.28
CA LYS A 167 -20.34 22.27 12.13
C LYS A 167 -20.41 20.75 12.30
N ARG A 168 -20.00 20.28 13.48
CA ARG A 168 -20.05 18.86 13.85
C ARG A 168 -21.48 18.37 13.67
N ASN A 169 -21.68 17.55 12.66
CA ASN A 169 -22.95 16.87 12.50
C ASN A 169 -22.96 15.62 13.39
N ARG A 170 -23.18 15.87 14.71
CA ARG A 170 -23.18 14.83 15.75
C ARG A 170 -24.06 13.61 15.39
N ALA A 171 -25.09 13.84 14.58
CA ALA A 171 -25.96 12.77 14.13
C ALA A 171 -25.24 11.85 13.11
N GLN A 172 -24.44 12.41 12.19
CA GLN A 172 -23.66 11.62 11.23
C GLN A 172 -22.52 10.88 11.92
N GLU A 173 -21.80 11.53 12.85
CA GLU A 173 -20.75 10.88 13.65
C GLU A 173 -21.32 9.68 14.44
N LYS A 174 -22.50 9.87 15.06
CA LYS A 174 -23.14 8.79 15.80
C LYS A 174 -23.56 7.63 14.89
N ALA A 175 -24.13 7.92 13.72
CA ALA A 175 -24.50 6.90 12.76
C ALA A 175 -23.28 6.12 12.21
N GLN A 176 -22.15 6.80 11.97
CA GLN A 176 -20.92 6.15 11.55
C GLN A 176 -20.34 5.26 12.67
N MET A 177 -20.37 5.72 13.92
CA MET A 177 -19.94 4.90 15.07
C MET A 177 -20.81 3.64 15.21
N GLU A 178 -22.13 3.79 15.11
CA GLU A 178 -23.04 2.65 15.19
C GLU A 178 -22.84 1.65 14.03
N GLN A 179 -22.51 2.13 12.83
CA GLN A 179 -22.14 1.26 11.70
C GLN A 179 -20.84 0.50 11.96
N LEU A 180 -19.79 1.19 12.40
CA LEU A 180 -18.50 0.57 12.72
C LEU A 180 -18.63 -0.48 13.83
N ASP A 181 -19.41 -0.20 14.86
CA ASP A 181 -19.69 -1.14 15.95
C ASP A 181 -20.44 -2.38 15.45
N ALA A 182 -21.41 -2.20 14.54
CA ALA A 182 -22.14 -3.30 13.93
C ALA A 182 -21.23 -4.18 13.04
N ASP A 183 -20.41 -3.58 12.21
CA ASP A 183 -19.45 -4.28 11.35
C ASP A 183 -18.41 -5.04 12.19
N TYR A 184 -17.91 -4.43 13.24
CA TYR A 184 -17.01 -5.08 14.18
C TYR A 184 -17.66 -6.29 14.87
N ALA A 185 -18.90 -6.15 15.33
CA ALA A 185 -19.63 -7.24 15.95
C ALA A 185 -19.86 -8.40 14.96
N GLN A 186 -20.13 -8.10 13.69
CA GLN A 186 -20.29 -9.10 12.65
C GLN A 186 -18.99 -9.85 12.37
N GLN A 187 -17.88 -9.14 12.20
CA GLN A 187 -16.55 -9.73 11.99
C GLN A 187 -16.12 -10.61 13.17
N MET A 188 -16.39 -10.15 14.40
CA MET A 188 -16.10 -10.95 15.60
C MET A 188 -16.93 -12.22 15.67
N ALA A 189 -18.19 -12.16 15.25
CA ALA A 189 -19.07 -13.35 15.19
C ALA A 189 -18.59 -14.36 14.14
N GLU A 190 -18.14 -13.91 12.98
CA GLU A 190 -17.56 -14.76 11.93
C GLU A 190 -16.26 -15.42 12.37
N LEU A 191 -15.37 -14.64 12.96
CA LEU A 191 -14.11 -15.16 13.51
C LEU A 191 -14.35 -16.21 14.61
N THR A 192 -15.35 -15.96 15.46
CA THR A 192 -15.73 -16.91 16.52
C THR A 192 -16.28 -18.21 15.93
N LYS A 193 -17.15 -18.13 14.90
CA LYS A 193 -17.65 -19.32 14.17
C LYS A 193 -16.50 -20.11 13.52
N THR A 194 -15.58 -19.40 12.85
CA THR A 194 -14.41 -20.01 12.19
C THR A 194 -13.50 -20.69 13.22
N ARG A 195 -13.32 -20.06 14.37
CA ARG A 195 -12.52 -20.63 15.47
C ARG A 195 -13.18 -21.90 16.04
N VAL A 196 -14.48 -21.88 16.28
CA VAL A 196 -15.22 -23.05 16.79
C VAL A 196 -15.23 -24.19 15.77
N ALA A 197 -15.30 -23.89 14.47
CA ALA A 197 -15.26 -24.91 13.41
C ALA A 197 -13.88 -25.56 13.21
N LYS A 198 -12.81 -24.95 13.74
CA LYS A 198 -11.43 -25.45 13.67
C LYS A 198 -10.96 -26.15 14.95
N LEU A 199 -11.78 -26.16 15.98
CA LEU A 199 -11.60 -26.92 17.23
C LEU A 199 -12.36 -28.23 17.18
#